data_d66a5c5020f2451db44d64112a9f7eb5
#
_entry.id   d66a5c5020f2451db44d64112a9f7eb5
#
_cell.length_a   1.000
_cell.length_b   1.000
_cell.length_c   1.000
_cell.angle_alpha   90.00
_cell.angle_beta   90.00
_cell.angle_gamma   90.00
#
_symmetry.space_group_name_H-M   'P 1'
#
loop_
_entity.id
_entity.type
_entity.pdbx_description
1 polymer ?
#
loop_
_entity_poly.entity_id
_entity_poly.type
_entity_poly.pdbx_seq_one_letter_code
_entity_poly.pdbx_strand_id
1 'polypeptide(L)'
;MDREPGEAERMARLILRFLNLSNPPEGHTTFPRFGKLQARLESAAQHGTGEEIEEAFLELYAHVHINEAHYTSKERRRMDEAGGYWNHAGGLSPVLKAAPCIRPDTVSADFGAGNSLQGLLLQLLYPHAKTVQIEISSRMADIGESLREWLGVAADRVEWVIDDVLNVSATGYDFIYLYRPVRPEGAGRDFYTRFAREVEAEENPPAIFSIADCLRDFLSKDCYEVFYGDGHLTCFRPR
;
A
#
# COMPACT_ATOMS: atom_id res chain seq x y z
N MET A 1 28.65 10.58 3.30
CA MET A 1 27.58 9.65 3.72
C MET A 1 26.38 10.52 3.96
N ASP A 2 25.48 10.58 2.99
CA ASP A 2 24.26 11.38 3.13
C ASP A 2 23.37 10.71 4.17
N ARG A 3 22.89 11.53 5.11
CA ARG A 3 22.00 11.06 6.18
C ARG A 3 20.68 10.63 5.54
N GLU A 4 20.21 9.42 5.83
CA GLU A 4 18.89 9.00 5.38
C GLU A 4 17.82 9.98 5.86
N PRO A 5 16.91 10.39 4.96
CA PRO A 5 15.86 11.35 5.30
C PRO A 5 14.94 10.79 6.41
N GLY A 6 14.60 11.62 7.38
CA GLY A 6 13.66 11.27 8.44
C GLY A 6 12.21 11.16 7.93
N GLU A 7 11.28 10.63 8.76
CA GLU A 7 9.85 10.51 8.38
C GLU A 7 9.24 11.85 7.97
N ALA A 8 9.55 12.93 8.71
CA ALA A 8 9.07 14.28 8.39
C ALA A 8 9.56 14.77 7.02
N GLU A 9 10.79 14.44 6.63
CA GLU A 9 11.32 14.81 5.32
C GLU A 9 10.66 13.98 4.20
N ARG A 10 10.40 12.69 4.44
CA ARG A 10 9.65 11.84 3.51
C ARG A 10 8.21 12.33 3.33
N MET A 11 7.54 12.70 4.42
CA MET A 11 6.21 13.33 4.37
C MET A 11 6.25 14.61 3.54
N ALA A 12 7.22 15.50 3.80
CA ALA A 12 7.36 16.75 3.05
C ALA A 12 7.56 16.50 1.54
N ARG A 13 8.32 15.47 1.16
CA ARG A 13 8.50 15.09 -0.26
C ARG A 13 7.18 14.66 -0.92
N LEU A 14 6.35 13.88 -0.22
CA LEU A 14 5.03 13.50 -0.71
C LEU A 14 4.11 14.71 -0.85
N ILE A 15 4.05 15.58 0.16
CA ILE A 15 3.26 16.81 0.14
C ILE A 15 3.66 17.67 -1.07
N LEU A 16 4.95 17.93 -1.25
CA LEU A 16 5.46 18.70 -2.39
C LEU A 16 5.11 18.04 -3.73
N ARG A 17 5.17 16.71 -3.80
CA ARG A 17 4.77 15.97 -5.00
C ARG A 17 3.30 16.21 -5.32
N PHE A 18 2.41 16.04 -4.33
CA PHE A 18 0.96 16.21 -4.53
C PHE A 18 0.56 17.65 -4.83
N LEU A 19 1.25 18.64 -4.25
CA LEU A 19 1.04 20.06 -4.59
C LEU A 19 1.38 20.38 -6.06
N ASN A 20 2.33 19.68 -6.64
CA ASN A 20 2.77 19.89 -8.02
C ASN A 20 2.08 18.98 -9.06
N LEU A 21 1.14 18.12 -8.63
CA LEU A 21 0.39 17.31 -9.57
C LEU A 21 -0.72 18.13 -10.24
N SER A 22 -0.93 17.89 -11.54
CA SER A 22 -2.14 18.31 -12.24
C SER A 22 -3.36 17.54 -11.70
N ASN A 23 -4.57 17.95 -12.08
CA ASN A 23 -5.74 17.11 -11.81
C ASN A 23 -5.53 15.70 -12.35
N PRO A 24 -5.97 14.67 -11.63
CA PRO A 24 -5.90 13.31 -12.13
C PRO A 24 -6.62 13.17 -13.47
N PRO A 25 -6.14 12.27 -14.36
CA PRO A 25 -6.74 12.09 -15.66
C PRO A 25 -8.22 11.70 -15.52
N GLU A 26 -9.08 12.29 -16.35
CA GLU A 26 -10.46 11.85 -16.51
C GLU A 26 -10.48 10.49 -17.23
N GLY A 27 -11.05 9.49 -16.60
CA GLY A 27 -11.04 8.12 -17.12
C GLY A 27 -12.02 7.21 -16.38
N HIS A 28 -11.58 6.02 -16.03
CA HIS A 28 -12.38 5.02 -15.32
C HIS A 28 -12.82 5.44 -13.91
N THR A 29 -12.20 6.48 -13.36
CA THR A 29 -12.57 7.09 -12.10
C THR A 29 -12.46 8.60 -12.18
N THR A 30 -13.25 9.29 -11.37
CA THR A 30 -13.16 10.73 -11.18
C THR A 30 -12.76 11.02 -9.74
N PHE A 31 -11.86 11.98 -9.56
CA PHE A 31 -11.52 12.52 -8.27
C PHE A 31 -12.07 13.96 -8.15
N PRO A 32 -13.41 14.14 -8.06
CA PRO A 32 -14.06 15.45 -8.25
C PRO A 32 -13.66 16.49 -7.20
N ARG A 33 -13.12 16.05 -6.06
CA ARG A 33 -12.68 16.91 -4.98
C ARG A 33 -11.19 17.21 -5.00
N PHE A 34 -10.41 16.60 -5.92
CA PHE A 34 -8.94 16.68 -5.90
C PHE A 34 -8.45 18.11 -5.88
N GLY A 35 -8.88 18.94 -6.84
CA GLY A 35 -8.43 20.35 -6.91
C GLY A 35 -8.82 21.18 -5.66
N LYS A 36 -9.99 20.91 -5.07
CA LYS A 36 -10.39 21.57 -3.80
C LYS A 36 -9.50 21.14 -2.63
N LEU A 37 -9.19 19.84 -2.55
CA LEU A 37 -8.35 19.30 -1.48
C LEU A 37 -6.88 19.70 -1.65
N GLN A 38 -6.41 19.77 -2.89
CA GLN A 38 -5.06 20.29 -3.20
C GLN A 38 -4.94 21.78 -2.81
N ALA A 39 -5.94 22.61 -3.12
CA ALA A 39 -5.95 24.02 -2.70
C ALA A 39 -5.99 24.16 -1.17
N ARG A 40 -6.71 23.27 -0.45
CA ARG A 40 -6.67 23.23 1.03
C ARG A 40 -5.27 22.90 1.53
N LEU A 41 -4.62 21.91 0.95
CA LEU A 41 -3.25 21.52 1.29
C LEU A 41 -2.27 22.67 1.01
N GLU A 42 -2.41 23.36 -0.12
CA GLU A 42 -1.59 24.53 -0.47
C GLU A 42 -1.76 25.65 0.54
N SER A 43 -3.00 25.97 0.92
CA SER A 43 -3.29 26.97 1.95
C SER A 43 -2.70 26.59 3.31
N ALA A 44 -2.83 25.34 3.72
CA ALA A 44 -2.23 24.84 4.95
C ALA A 44 -0.69 24.92 4.89
N ALA A 45 -0.08 24.56 3.77
CA ALA A 45 1.38 24.64 3.58
C ALA A 45 1.93 26.08 3.64
N GLN A 46 1.12 27.09 3.26
CA GLN A 46 1.51 28.51 3.29
C GLN A 46 1.27 29.19 4.64
N HIS A 47 0.24 28.80 5.36
CA HIS A 47 -0.27 29.57 6.51
C HIS A 47 -0.57 28.71 7.75
N GLY A 48 -0.58 27.38 7.63
CA GLY A 48 -0.98 26.48 8.67
C GLY A 48 0.16 25.98 9.56
N THR A 49 -0.22 25.27 10.58
CA THR A 49 0.67 24.48 11.45
C THR A 49 1.05 23.15 10.79
N GLY A 50 2.06 22.46 11.32
CA GLY A 50 2.42 21.12 10.85
C GLY A 50 1.26 20.12 10.92
N GLU A 51 0.43 20.21 11.95
CA GLU A 51 -0.75 19.35 12.13
C GLU A 51 -1.82 19.62 11.05
N GLU A 52 -2.09 20.89 10.74
CA GLU A 52 -3.04 21.27 9.69
C GLU A 52 -2.56 20.82 8.28
N ILE A 53 -1.26 20.88 8.04
CA ILE A 53 -0.66 20.38 6.78
C ILE A 53 -0.84 18.87 6.68
N GLU A 54 -0.54 18.15 7.75
CA GLU A 54 -0.69 16.68 7.80
C GLU A 54 -2.15 16.27 7.61
N GLU A 55 -3.09 16.91 8.30
CA GLU A 55 -4.53 16.66 8.16
C GLU A 55 -5.01 16.90 6.73
N ALA A 56 -4.64 18.03 6.13
CA ALA A 56 -5.03 18.36 4.76
C ALA A 56 -4.45 17.36 3.75
N PHE A 57 -3.21 16.91 3.97
CA PHE A 57 -2.59 15.90 3.11
C PHE A 57 -3.25 14.53 3.26
N LEU A 58 -3.55 14.10 4.49
CA LEU A 58 -4.25 12.84 4.74
C LEU A 58 -5.65 12.81 4.11
N GLU A 59 -6.38 13.93 4.13
CA GLU A 59 -7.68 14.03 3.46
C GLU A 59 -7.54 13.90 1.93
N LEU A 60 -6.54 14.55 1.34
CA LEU A 60 -6.25 14.44 -0.09
C LEU A 60 -5.83 13.01 -0.47
N TYR A 61 -4.91 12.42 0.29
CA TYR A 61 -4.48 11.03 0.12
C TYR A 61 -5.66 10.06 0.19
N ALA A 62 -6.49 10.16 1.23
CA ALA A 62 -7.65 9.30 1.40
C ALA A 62 -8.64 9.42 0.23
N HIS A 63 -8.83 10.64 -0.29
CA HIS A 63 -9.69 10.85 -1.46
C HIS A 63 -9.19 10.16 -2.72
N VAL A 64 -7.86 10.12 -2.93
CA VAL A 64 -7.26 9.42 -4.07
C VAL A 64 -7.23 7.91 -3.85
N HIS A 65 -7.04 7.48 -2.60
CA HIS A 65 -6.90 6.06 -2.27
C HIS A 65 -8.23 5.31 -2.23
N ILE A 66 -9.31 5.93 -1.70
CA ILE A 66 -10.59 5.26 -1.51
C ILE A 66 -11.43 5.34 -2.77
N ASN A 67 -11.74 4.17 -3.34
CA ASN A 67 -12.51 4.09 -4.55
C ASN A 67 -13.49 2.90 -4.56
N GLU A 68 -14.50 2.95 -3.67
CA GLU A 68 -15.53 1.90 -3.51
C GLU A 68 -16.36 1.63 -4.78
N ALA A 69 -16.50 2.64 -5.63
CA ALA A 69 -17.46 2.59 -6.73
C ALA A 69 -17.05 1.65 -7.87
N HIS A 70 -15.85 1.10 -7.85
CA HIS A 70 -15.25 0.46 -9.01
C HIS A 70 -15.36 -1.07 -9.03
N TYR A 71 -15.60 -1.73 -7.90
CA TYR A 71 -15.85 -3.17 -7.89
C TYR A 71 -17.22 -3.50 -8.50
N THR A 72 -17.24 -4.46 -9.42
CA THR A 72 -18.48 -5.01 -9.98
C THR A 72 -19.25 -5.80 -8.92
N SER A 73 -20.55 -6.01 -9.10
CA SER A 73 -21.35 -6.83 -8.18
C SER A 73 -20.84 -8.28 -8.09
N LYS A 74 -20.20 -8.80 -9.15
CA LYS A 74 -19.60 -10.14 -9.16
C LYS A 74 -18.34 -10.17 -8.29
N GLU A 75 -17.48 -9.16 -8.43
CA GLU A 75 -16.25 -9.05 -7.61
C GLU A 75 -16.59 -8.87 -6.14
N ARG A 76 -17.53 -7.97 -5.80
CA ARG A 76 -17.99 -7.77 -4.42
C ARG A 76 -18.49 -9.07 -3.80
N ARG A 77 -19.34 -9.83 -4.53
CA ARG A 77 -19.82 -11.11 -4.05
C ARG A 77 -18.68 -12.09 -3.78
N ARG A 78 -17.70 -12.17 -4.69
CA ARG A 78 -16.53 -13.03 -4.53
C ARG A 78 -15.69 -12.63 -3.31
N MET A 79 -15.48 -11.33 -3.10
CA MET A 79 -14.79 -10.80 -1.92
C MET A 79 -15.56 -11.10 -0.64
N ASP A 80 -16.88 -10.92 -0.63
CA ASP A 80 -17.74 -11.23 0.51
C ASP A 80 -17.70 -12.72 0.85
N GLU A 81 -17.76 -13.61 -0.16
CA GLU A 81 -17.66 -15.08 0.00
C GLU A 81 -16.29 -15.50 0.54
N ALA A 82 -15.22 -14.86 0.10
CA ALA A 82 -13.86 -15.08 0.60
C ALA A 82 -13.60 -14.42 1.98
N GLY A 83 -14.55 -13.64 2.51
CA GLY A 83 -14.36 -12.85 3.70
C GLY A 83 -13.47 -11.62 3.48
N GLY A 84 -13.39 -11.14 2.24
CA GLY A 84 -12.59 -9.98 1.85
C GLY A 84 -13.01 -8.71 2.57
N TYR A 85 -12.06 -7.82 2.72
CA TYR A 85 -12.31 -6.43 3.08
C TYR A 85 -12.14 -5.58 1.84
N TRP A 86 -13.04 -4.66 1.66
CA TRP A 86 -12.93 -3.63 0.64
C TRP A 86 -13.24 -2.28 1.29
N ASN A 87 -12.47 -1.27 0.89
CA ASN A 87 -12.63 0.11 1.35
C ASN A 87 -12.00 0.47 2.70
N HIS A 88 -10.68 0.40 2.77
CA HIS A 88 -9.93 0.99 3.86
C HIS A 88 -8.80 1.88 3.35
N ALA A 89 -8.68 3.08 3.89
CA ALA A 89 -7.48 3.89 3.69
C ALA A 89 -6.36 3.36 4.58
N GLY A 90 -5.27 2.84 3.98
CA GLY A 90 -4.14 2.26 4.70
C GLY A 90 -3.31 3.24 5.52
N GLY A 91 -3.54 4.54 5.36
CA GLY A 91 -2.73 5.58 5.97
C GLY A 91 -1.33 5.70 5.34
N LEU A 92 -0.57 6.71 5.75
CA LEU A 92 0.77 6.98 5.23
C LEU A 92 1.89 6.32 6.05
N SER A 93 1.61 5.94 7.30
CA SER A 93 2.60 5.33 8.19
C SER A 93 3.34 4.14 7.56
N PRO A 94 2.67 3.19 6.87
CA PRO A 94 3.36 2.09 6.22
C PRO A 94 4.38 2.54 5.18
N VAL A 95 4.01 3.54 4.37
CA VAL A 95 4.91 4.10 3.35
C VAL A 95 6.10 4.80 3.99
N LEU A 96 5.86 5.65 4.99
CA LEU A 96 6.91 6.43 5.64
C LEU A 96 7.92 5.56 6.42
N LYS A 97 7.46 4.44 6.97
CA LYS A 97 8.28 3.52 7.78
C LYS A 97 9.01 2.45 6.96
N ALA A 98 8.73 2.33 5.66
CA ALA A 98 9.34 1.30 4.83
C ALA A 98 10.84 1.51 4.52
N ALA A 99 11.37 2.73 4.75
CA ALA A 99 12.75 3.09 4.42
C ALA A 99 13.81 2.03 4.77
N PRO A 100 13.85 1.48 6.01
CA PRO A 100 14.88 0.51 6.38
C PRO A 100 14.72 -0.86 5.69
N CYS A 101 13.58 -1.10 5.03
CA CYS A 101 13.25 -2.37 4.41
C CYS A 101 13.37 -2.36 2.88
N ILE A 102 13.53 -1.18 2.27
CA ILE A 102 13.56 -1.02 0.80
C ILE A 102 14.96 -0.65 0.35
N ARG A 103 15.53 -1.47 -0.54
CA ARG A 103 16.80 -1.24 -1.23
C ARG A 103 16.54 -1.11 -2.74
N PRO A 104 17.51 -0.63 -3.53
CA PRO A 104 17.35 -0.48 -4.99
C PRO A 104 17.00 -1.79 -5.72
N ASP A 105 17.42 -2.93 -5.19
CA ASP A 105 17.20 -4.28 -5.72
C ASP A 105 15.93 -4.96 -5.19
N THR A 106 15.22 -4.34 -4.25
CA THR A 106 14.01 -4.88 -3.63
C THR A 106 12.92 -5.19 -4.66
N VAL A 107 12.29 -6.33 -4.53
CA VAL A 107 10.99 -6.67 -5.14
C VAL A 107 9.94 -6.60 -4.03
N SER A 108 9.06 -5.61 -4.10
CA SER A 108 7.96 -5.47 -3.13
C SER A 108 6.66 -6.04 -3.67
N ALA A 109 5.76 -6.46 -2.78
CA ALA A 109 4.41 -6.90 -3.14
C ALA A 109 3.35 -6.22 -2.27
N ASP A 110 2.19 -5.91 -2.86
CA ASP A 110 1.00 -5.42 -2.18
C ASP A 110 -0.15 -6.41 -2.39
N PHE A 111 -0.55 -7.10 -1.32
CA PHE A 111 -1.59 -8.12 -1.35
C PHE A 111 -2.96 -7.51 -1.09
N GLY A 112 -3.77 -7.38 -2.14
CA GLY A 112 -5.02 -6.64 -2.14
C GLY A 112 -4.80 -5.17 -2.42
N ALA A 113 -4.08 -4.88 -3.50
CA ALA A 113 -3.54 -3.56 -3.80
C ALA A 113 -4.59 -2.47 -4.07
N GLY A 114 -5.83 -2.84 -4.35
CA GLY A 114 -6.86 -1.86 -4.73
C GLY A 114 -6.43 -1.05 -5.95
N ASN A 115 -6.41 0.27 -5.82
CA ASN A 115 -5.89 1.16 -6.88
C ASN A 115 -4.37 1.37 -6.81
N SER A 116 -3.65 0.56 -6.03
CA SER A 116 -2.18 0.56 -5.89
C SER A 116 -1.53 1.82 -5.37
N LEU A 117 -2.26 2.78 -4.87
CA LEU A 117 -1.67 4.04 -4.42
C LEU A 117 -0.53 3.80 -3.42
N GLN A 118 -0.66 2.82 -2.52
CA GLN A 118 0.39 2.48 -1.54
C GLN A 118 1.69 2.05 -2.21
N GLY A 119 1.64 1.07 -3.11
CA GLY A 119 2.82 0.58 -3.82
C GLY A 119 3.44 1.65 -4.72
N LEU A 120 2.62 2.51 -5.33
CA LEU A 120 3.10 3.64 -6.13
C LEU A 120 3.82 4.69 -5.28
N LEU A 121 3.32 4.99 -4.08
CA LEU A 121 4.00 5.88 -3.14
C LEU A 121 5.30 5.31 -2.60
N LEU A 122 5.39 3.98 -2.43
CA LEU A 122 6.66 3.31 -2.12
C LEU A 122 7.67 3.54 -3.23
N GLN A 123 7.28 3.36 -4.50
CA GLN A 123 8.15 3.63 -5.66
C GLN A 123 8.60 5.10 -5.76
N LEU A 124 7.72 6.03 -5.40
CA LEU A 124 8.06 7.47 -5.41
C LEU A 124 9.09 7.85 -4.34
N LEU A 125 8.93 7.31 -3.12
CA LEU A 125 9.83 7.63 -2.01
C LEU A 125 11.12 6.80 -2.04
N TYR A 126 11.01 5.56 -2.46
CA TYR A 126 12.09 4.57 -2.46
C TYR A 126 12.11 3.87 -3.82
N PRO A 127 12.68 4.49 -4.86
CA PRO A 127 12.81 3.83 -6.14
C PRO A 127 13.56 2.50 -6.01
N HIS A 128 12.86 1.40 -6.33
CA HIS A 128 13.39 0.05 -6.18
C HIS A 128 13.06 -0.80 -7.41
N ALA A 129 13.58 -2.02 -7.48
CA ALA A 129 13.54 -2.83 -8.69
C ALA A 129 12.12 -2.99 -9.22
N LYS A 130 11.17 -3.41 -8.37
CA LYS A 130 9.79 -3.64 -8.80
C LYS A 130 8.81 -3.62 -7.62
N THR A 131 7.57 -3.18 -7.87
CA THR A 131 6.42 -3.42 -7.00
C THR A 131 5.40 -4.28 -7.73
N VAL A 132 4.98 -5.40 -7.13
CA VAL A 132 3.96 -6.32 -7.65
C VAL A 132 2.65 -6.01 -6.96
N GLN A 133 1.64 -5.65 -7.75
CA GLN A 133 0.32 -5.26 -7.28
C GLN A 133 -0.66 -6.40 -7.50
N ILE A 134 -1.09 -7.06 -6.43
CA ILE A 134 -1.98 -8.22 -6.49
C ILE A 134 -3.39 -7.73 -6.20
N GLU A 135 -4.26 -7.81 -7.19
CA GLU A 135 -5.63 -7.28 -7.10
C GLU A 135 -6.61 -8.18 -7.86
N ILE A 136 -7.79 -8.43 -7.28
CA ILE A 136 -8.82 -9.28 -7.87
C ILE A 136 -9.56 -8.61 -9.04
N SER A 137 -9.59 -7.28 -9.08
CA SER A 137 -10.32 -6.48 -10.05
C SER A 137 -9.38 -5.91 -11.12
N SER A 138 -9.53 -6.34 -12.37
CA SER A 138 -8.83 -5.74 -13.51
C SER A 138 -9.14 -4.25 -13.65
N ARG A 139 -10.38 -3.84 -13.31
CA ARG A 139 -10.78 -2.43 -13.36
C ARG A 139 -10.04 -1.58 -12.31
N MET A 140 -9.80 -2.12 -11.12
CA MET A 140 -8.97 -1.43 -10.12
C MET A 140 -7.52 -1.32 -10.59
N ALA A 141 -7.00 -2.35 -11.25
CA ALA A 141 -5.68 -2.30 -11.89
C ALA A 141 -5.59 -1.24 -12.99
N ASP A 142 -6.63 -1.09 -13.84
CA ASP A 142 -6.68 -0.03 -14.86
C ASP A 142 -6.64 1.37 -14.23
N ILE A 143 -7.33 1.55 -13.10
CA ILE A 143 -7.28 2.81 -12.33
C ILE A 143 -5.87 3.02 -11.77
N GLY A 144 -5.28 1.98 -11.19
CA GLY A 144 -3.92 2.02 -10.67
C GLY A 144 -2.89 2.34 -11.75
N GLU A 145 -3.05 1.81 -12.95
CA GLU A 145 -2.19 2.14 -14.08
C GLU A 145 -2.31 3.62 -14.49
N SER A 146 -3.54 4.15 -14.49
CA SER A 146 -3.77 5.59 -14.71
C SER A 146 -3.12 6.45 -13.61
N LEU A 147 -3.18 6.00 -12.34
CA LEU A 147 -2.49 6.66 -11.23
C LEU A 147 -0.97 6.56 -11.35
N ARG A 148 -0.45 5.41 -11.81
CA ARG A 148 0.99 5.21 -12.07
C ARG A 148 1.51 6.25 -13.05
N GLU A 149 0.82 6.41 -14.20
CA GLU A 149 1.18 7.41 -15.20
C GLU A 149 1.11 8.83 -14.64
N TRP A 150 0.02 9.15 -13.97
CA TRP A 150 -0.19 10.47 -13.35
C TRP A 150 0.87 10.81 -12.31
N LEU A 151 1.27 9.85 -11.50
CA LEU A 151 2.34 9.99 -10.51
C LEU A 151 3.73 9.98 -11.15
N GLY A 152 3.87 9.58 -12.41
CA GLY A 152 5.14 9.50 -13.13
C GLY A 152 6.03 8.35 -12.66
N VAL A 153 5.44 7.25 -12.19
CA VAL A 153 6.17 6.02 -11.88
C VAL A 153 6.41 5.24 -13.17
N ALA A 154 7.64 4.79 -13.40
CA ALA A 154 8.02 4.07 -14.61
C ALA A 154 7.28 2.72 -14.73
N ALA A 155 6.81 2.37 -15.93
CA ALA A 155 5.97 1.18 -16.16
C ALA A 155 6.71 -0.13 -15.86
N ASP A 156 8.01 -0.20 -16.11
CA ASP A 156 8.86 -1.35 -15.85
C ASP A 156 9.08 -1.63 -14.34
N ARG A 157 8.67 -0.69 -13.48
CA ARG A 157 8.75 -0.83 -12.02
C ARG A 157 7.47 -1.29 -11.37
N VAL A 158 6.40 -1.51 -12.14
CA VAL A 158 5.10 -1.96 -11.62
C VAL A 158 4.65 -3.18 -12.39
N GLU A 159 4.29 -4.22 -11.68
CA GLU A 159 3.71 -5.44 -12.24
C GLU A 159 2.33 -5.69 -11.64
N TRP A 160 1.36 -6.06 -12.46
CA TRP A 160 0.02 -6.39 -12.04
C TRP A 160 -0.22 -7.89 -12.07
N VAL A 161 -0.71 -8.45 -10.97
CA VAL A 161 -1.22 -9.81 -10.87
C VAL A 161 -2.72 -9.72 -10.60
N ILE A 162 -3.51 -9.99 -11.65
CA ILE A 162 -4.99 -9.93 -11.54
C ILE A 162 -5.50 -11.30 -11.11
N ASP A 163 -5.50 -11.53 -9.81
CA ASP A 163 -5.97 -12.78 -9.21
C ASP A 163 -6.47 -12.55 -7.77
N ASP A 164 -7.12 -13.57 -7.23
CA ASP A 164 -7.49 -13.64 -5.83
C ASP A 164 -6.24 -13.91 -4.99
N VAL A 165 -6.02 -13.11 -3.94
CA VAL A 165 -4.90 -13.32 -3.01
C VAL A 165 -4.86 -14.75 -2.43
N LEU A 166 -6.01 -15.42 -2.37
CA LEU A 166 -6.11 -16.80 -1.95
C LEU A 166 -5.35 -17.78 -2.88
N ASN A 167 -5.07 -17.40 -4.12
CA ASN A 167 -4.38 -18.22 -5.13
C ASN A 167 -2.91 -17.83 -5.31
N VAL A 168 -2.50 -16.63 -4.85
CA VAL A 168 -1.16 -16.10 -5.10
C VAL A 168 -0.19 -16.56 -4.01
N SER A 169 1.01 -16.99 -4.43
CA SER A 169 2.10 -17.33 -3.50
C SER A 169 2.74 -16.08 -2.92
N ALA A 170 3.20 -16.18 -1.68
CA ALA A 170 3.92 -15.11 -0.98
C ALA A 170 5.46 -15.21 -1.13
N THR A 171 5.95 -16.04 -2.05
CA THR A 171 7.38 -16.30 -2.26
C THR A 171 8.01 -15.34 -3.28
N GLY A 172 9.32 -15.11 -3.14
CA GLY A 172 10.10 -14.33 -4.11
C GLY A 172 9.97 -12.81 -3.96
N TYR A 173 9.53 -12.33 -2.82
CA TYR A 173 9.48 -10.91 -2.47
C TYR A 173 10.45 -10.60 -1.33
N ASP A 174 11.00 -9.38 -1.34
CA ASP A 174 11.86 -8.87 -0.24
C ASP A 174 11.08 -8.02 0.77
N PHE A 175 9.96 -7.44 0.32
CA PHE A 175 9.07 -6.63 1.14
C PHE A 175 7.61 -6.90 0.77
N ILE A 176 6.77 -7.15 1.77
CA ILE A 176 5.34 -7.38 1.58
C ILE A 176 4.53 -6.37 2.39
N TYR A 177 3.61 -5.71 1.70
CA TYR A 177 2.54 -4.94 2.30
C TYR A 177 1.26 -5.79 2.29
N LEU A 178 0.63 -5.95 3.45
CA LEU A 178 -0.56 -6.79 3.63
C LEU A 178 -1.59 -6.04 4.45
N TYR A 179 -2.55 -5.42 3.77
CA TYR A 179 -3.62 -4.67 4.42
C TYR A 179 -4.83 -5.55 4.68
N ARG A 180 -4.66 -6.62 5.48
CA ARG A 180 -5.73 -7.56 5.88
C ARG A 180 -6.75 -7.80 4.75
N PRO A 181 -6.33 -8.35 3.60
CA PRO A 181 -7.19 -8.45 2.42
C PRO A 181 -8.40 -9.38 2.65
N VAL A 182 -8.27 -10.32 3.58
CA VAL A 182 -9.33 -11.27 3.95
C VAL A 182 -9.40 -11.42 5.48
N ARG A 183 -10.56 -11.83 5.98
CA ARG A 183 -10.73 -12.13 7.41
C ARG A 183 -9.92 -13.37 7.79
N PRO A 184 -9.35 -13.45 9.02
CA PRO A 184 -8.54 -14.59 9.44
C PRO A 184 -9.40 -15.80 9.88
N GLU A 185 -10.46 -16.09 9.12
CA GLU A 185 -11.45 -17.14 9.36
C GLU A 185 -11.73 -17.90 8.07
N GLY A 186 -12.11 -19.16 8.13
CA GLY A 186 -12.42 -19.96 6.94
C GLY A 186 -11.28 -19.95 5.93
N ALA A 187 -11.56 -19.66 4.68
CA ALA A 187 -10.56 -19.58 3.60
C ALA A 187 -9.44 -18.57 3.88
N GLY A 188 -9.74 -17.48 4.57
CA GLY A 188 -8.71 -16.52 4.97
C GLY A 188 -7.76 -17.08 6.01
N ARG A 189 -8.21 -17.93 6.93
CA ARG A 189 -7.31 -18.62 7.87
C ARG A 189 -6.33 -19.53 7.13
N ASP A 190 -6.82 -20.25 6.12
CA ASP A 190 -5.98 -21.11 5.28
C ASP A 190 -4.96 -20.27 4.49
N PHE A 191 -5.39 -19.11 3.98
CA PHE A 191 -4.50 -18.15 3.34
C PHE A 191 -3.38 -17.69 4.28
N TYR A 192 -3.70 -17.18 5.48
CA TYR A 192 -2.67 -16.69 6.40
C TYR A 192 -1.74 -17.80 6.89
N THR A 193 -2.26 -19.02 7.08
CA THR A 193 -1.45 -20.19 7.44
C THR A 193 -0.47 -20.55 6.32
N ARG A 194 -0.94 -20.57 5.08
CA ARG A 194 -0.10 -20.80 3.91
C ARG A 194 0.92 -19.69 3.72
N PHE A 195 0.47 -18.44 3.78
CA PHE A 195 1.30 -17.23 3.68
C PHE A 195 2.48 -17.29 4.67
N ALA A 196 2.19 -17.51 5.96
CA ALA A 196 3.22 -17.60 6.98
C ALA A 196 4.23 -18.71 6.67
N ARG A 197 3.76 -19.92 6.31
CA ARG A 197 4.63 -21.04 5.93
C ARG A 197 5.51 -20.72 4.73
N GLU A 198 4.96 -20.04 3.72
CA GLU A 198 5.70 -19.68 2.50
C GLU A 198 6.80 -18.67 2.81
N VAL A 199 6.50 -17.58 3.50
CA VAL A 199 7.50 -16.55 3.82
C VAL A 199 8.56 -17.04 4.82
N GLU A 200 8.20 -17.93 5.75
CA GLU A 200 9.14 -18.53 6.71
C GLU A 200 10.09 -19.56 6.07
N ALA A 201 9.70 -20.12 4.92
CA ALA A 201 10.51 -21.10 4.18
C ALA A 201 11.51 -20.44 3.23
N GLU A 202 11.43 -19.14 2.98
CA GLU A 202 12.37 -18.44 2.10
C GLU A 202 13.77 -18.41 2.72
N GLU A 203 14.79 -18.50 1.91
CA GLU A 203 16.20 -18.33 2.34
C GLU A 203 16.44 -16.91 2.86
N ASN A 204 15.78 -15.92 2.24
CA ASN A 204 15.80 -14.53 2.64
C ASN A 204 14.35 -14.07 2.88
N PRO A 205 13.78 -14.31 4.07
CA PRO A 205 12.39 -13.97 4.34
C PRO A 205 12.12 -12.47 4.20
N PRO A 206 10.96 -12.05 3.66
CA PRO A 206 10.65 -10.65 3.44
C PRO A 206 10.40 -9.89 4.74
N ALA A 207 10.62 -8.58 4.73
CA ALA A 207 9.99 -7.72 5.73
C ALA A 207 8.49 -7.60 5.41
N ILE A 208 7.62 -7.62 6.44
CA ILE A 208 6.17 -7.63 6.24
C ILE A 208 5.53 -6.51 7.05
N PHE A 209 4.78 -5.65 6.36
CA PHE A 209 3.98 -4.61 6.97
C PHE A 209 2.51 -5.01 6.93
N SER A 210 1.96 -5.34 8.09
CA SER A 210 0.58 -5.81 8.25
C SER A 210 -0.28 -4.76 8.91
N ILE A 211 -1.44 -4.50 8.32
CA ILE A 211 -2.45 -3.64 8.91
C ILE A 211 -3.53 -4.51 9.57
N ALA A 212 -4.05 -4.00 10.71
CA ALA A 212 -5.06 -4.67 11.56
C ALA A 212 -4.59 -5.99 12.19
N ASP A 213 -3.29 -6.16 12.31
CA ASP A 213 -2.54 -7.07 13.21
C ASP A 213 -3.00 -8.53 13.31
N CYS A 214 -3.46 -9.13 12.18
CA CYS A 214 -3.83 -10.54 12.22
C CYS A 214 -2.63 -11.51 12.07
N LEU A 215 -1.48 -11.05 11.55
CA LEU A 215 -0.33 -11.92 11.29
C LEU A 215 0.41 -12.40 12.54
N ARG A 216 0.28 -11.72 13.68
CA ARG A 216 0.90 -12.17 14.94
C ARG A 216 0.50 -13.57 15.37
N ASP A 217 -0.70 -14.00 14.98
CA ASP A 217 -1.23 -15.31 15.33
C ASP A 217 -0.76 -16.44 14.38
N PHE A 218 -0.12 -16.07 13.28
CA PHE A 218 0.32 -16.99 12.22
C PHE A 218 1.83 -17.08 12.07
N LEU A 219 2.56 -15.95 12.17
CA LEU A 219 4.00 -15.93 12.04
C LEU A 219 4.71 -16.47 13.29
N SER A 220 5.70 -17.34 13.07
CA SER A 220 6.55 -17.86 14.13
C SER A 220 7.44 -16.77 14.75
N LYS A 221 7.45 -16.71 16.08
CA LYS A 221 8.33 -15.82 16.82
C LYS A 221 9.81 -16.21 16.73
N ASP A 222 10.10 -17.41 16.26
CA ASP A 222 11.46 -17.86 16.03
C ASP A 222 12.02 -17.34 14.70
N CYS A 223 11.11 -17.09 13.71
CA CYS A 223 11.47 -16.60 12.39
C CYS A 223 11.35 -15.07 12.28
N TYR A 224 10.36 -14.48 12.97
CA TYR A 224 10.06 -13.06 12.87
C TYR A 224 10.05 -12.33 14.20
N GLU A 225 10.50 -11.07 14.19
CA GLU A 225 10.30 -10.15 15.30
C GLU A 225 9.48 -8.93 14.85
N VAL A 226 8.68 -8.38 15.76
CA VAL A 226 8.01 -7.10 15.58
C VAL A 226 8.97 -5.99 15.94
N PHE A 227 9.32 -5.14 14.98
CA PHE A 227 10.19 -3.99 15.22
C PHE A 227 9.43 -2.66 15.33
N TYR A 228 8.16 -2.63 14.93
CA TYR A 228 7.25 -1.51 15.11
C TYR A 228 5.81 -1.98 15.24
N GLY A 229 5.00 -1.28 16.06
CA GLY A 229 3.56 -1.49 16.18
C GLY A 229 2.89 -0.32 16.90
N ASP A 230 1.77 0.15 16.36
CA ASP A 230 0.96 1.24 16.92
C ASP A 230 -0.50 0.85 17.18
N GLY A 231 -0.81 -0.46 17.07
CA GLY A 231 -2.16 -1.00 17.21
C GLY A 231 -2.96 -1.03 15.91
N HIS A 232 -2.50 -0.34 14.86
CA HIS A 232 -3.06 -0.40 13.52
C HIS A 232 -2.08 -1.04 12.53
N LEU A 233 -0.84 -0.53 12.47
CA LEU A 233 0.25 -1.09 11.69
C LEU A 233 1.14 -1.96 12.59
N THR A 234 1.51 -3.15 12.12
CA THR A 234 2.56 -3.99 12.69
C THR A 234 3.59 -4.29 11.62
N CYS A 235 4.86 -4.00 11.94
CA CYS A 235 5.98 -4.24 11.05
C CYS A 235 6.81 -5.40 11.58
N PHE A 236 6.93 -6.43 10.76
CA PHE A 236 7.70 -7.64 11.03
C PHE A 236 8.98 -7.62 10.20
N ARG A 237 10.08 -8.10 10.79
CA ARG A 237 11.31 -8.41 10.07
C ARG A 237 11.83 -9.80 10.46
N PRO A 238 12.57 -10.46 9.55
CA PRO A 238 13.28 -11.70 9.86
C PRO A 238 14.26 -11.51 11.03
N ARG A 239 14.50 -12.56 11.80
CA ARG A 239 15.48 -12.63 12.87
C ARG A 239 16.87 -12.97 12.37
#